data_a0ab312f32459d732e60a8c00fc9ff62
#
_entry.id   a0ab312f32459d732e60a8c00fc9ff62
#
_cell.length_a   1.000
_cell.length_b   1.000
_cell.length_c   1.000
_cell.angle_alpha   90.00
_cell.angle_beta   90.00
_cell.angle_gamma   90.00
#
_symmetry.space_group_name_H-M   'P 1'
#
loop_
_entity.id
_entity.type
_entity.pdbx_description
1 polymer ?
#
loop_
_entity_poly.entity_id
_entity_poly.type
_entity_poly.pdbx_seq_one_letter_code
_entity_poly.pdbx_strand_id
1 'polypeptide(L)'
;MDIVLHMSLLRWRMNKVFTENGWADNTFWETEDRKTLKKINKLIEDICRNGKEGIGKPEALSGNLAGYWSRRINDKDRLIYKIDENNVYILACRYHYSDK
;
A
#
# COMPACT_ATOMS: atom_id res chain seq x y z
N MET A 1 25.29 4.01 19.12
CA MET A 1 24.70 4.85 19.03
C MET A 1 23.77 4.77 18.07
N ASP A 2 24.06 4.50 17.21
CA ASP A 2 23.31 4.55 16.23
C ASP A 2 22.61 3.33 15.89
N ILE A 3 22.74 2.23 16.61
CA ILE A 3 22.08 1.02 16.31
C ILE A 3 20.57 1.17 16.44
N VAL A 4 20.13 1.78 17.51
CA VAL A 4 18.70 1.97 17.70
C VAL A 4 18.13 2.86 16.63
N LEU A 5 18.82 3.93 16.33
CA LEU A 5 18.40 4.81 15.31
C LEU A 5 18.37 4.14 13.96
N HIS A 6 19.37 3.34 13.72
CA HIS A 6 19.45 2.62 12.47
C HIS A 6 18.30 1.65 12.31
N MET A 7 17.93 0.96 13.37
CA MET A 7 16.81 0.03 13.28
C MET A 7 15.51 0.74 13.04
N SER A 8 15.33 1.92 13.64
CA SER A 8 14.14 2.69 13.36
C SER A 8 14.05 3.04 11.91
N LEU A 9 15.18 3.43 11.33
CA LEU A 9 15.19 3.76 9.93
C LEU A 9 14.90 2.57 9.06
N LEU A 10 15.36 1.40 9.46
CA LEU A 10 15.09 0.20 8.69
C LEU A 10 13.62 -0.12 8.59
N ARG A 11 12.86 0.20 9.62
CA ARG A 11 11.45 -0.03 9.55
C ARG A 11 10.81 0.74 8.42
N TRP A 12 11.36 1.90 8.10
CA TRP A 12 10.80 2.73 7.07
C TRP A 12 11.30 2.35 5.70
N ARG A 13 12.28 1.45 5.67
CA ARG A 13 12.86 1.05 4.42
C ARG A 13 12.42 -0.32 4.01
N MET A 14 11.17 -0.63 4.23
CA MET A 14 10.64 -1.88 3.77
C MET A 14 10.70 -1.91 2.26
N ASN A 15 10.86 -3.08 1.71
CA ASN A 15 10.82 -3.24 0.27
C ASN A 15 9.39 -3.07 -0.20
N LYS A 16 9.23 -2.45 -1.35
CA LYS A 16 7.93 -2.28 -1.94
C LYS A 16 7.86 -3.18 -3.15
N VAL A 17 7.03 -4.19 -3.07
CA VAL A 17 6.96 -5.21 -4.11
C VAL A 17 5.62 -5.09 -4.81
N PHE A 18 5.64 -4.84 -6.09
CA PHE A 18 4.42 -4.71 -6.86
C PHE A 18 4.17 -5.98 -7.63
N THR A 19 2.94 -6.47 -7.61
CA THR A 19 2.58 -7.54 -8.52
C THR A 19 2.48 -6.92 -9.92
N GLU A 20 2.35 -7.76 -10.90
CA GLU A 20 2.17 -7.29 -12.28
C GLU A 20 1.01 -6.32 -12.33
N ASN A 21 -0.11 -6.69 -11.73
CA ASN A 21 -1.29 -5.84 -11.73
C ASN A 21 -1.06 -4.56 -10.94
N GLY A 22 -0.42 -4.66 -9.79
CA GLY A 22 -0.13 -3.48 -8.99
C GLY A 22 0.76 -2.49 -9.74
N TRP A 23 1.71 -3.01 -10.47
CA TRP A 23 2.60 -2.16 -11.24
C TRP A 23 1.86 -1.50 -12.40
N ALA A 24 1.00 -2.25 -13.08
CA ALA A 24 0.21 -1.69 -14.18
C ALA A 24 -0.69 -0.56 -13.67
N ASP A 25 -1.29 -0.76 -12.49
CA ASP A 25 -2.12 0.28 -11.89
C ASP A 25 -1.29 1.52 -11.57
N ASN A 26 -0.10 1.30 -11.04
CA ASN A 26 0.77 2.40 -10.66
C ASN A 26 1.16 3.23 -11.89
N THR A 27 1.51 2.56 -12.97
CA THR A 27 1.90 3.27 -14.18
C THR A 27 0.71 3.96 -14.83
N PHE A 28 -0.49 3.41 -14.67
CA PHE A 28 -1.69 4.07 -15.16
C PHE A 28 -1.81 5.46 -14.54
N TRP A 29 -1.65 5.55 -13.23
CA TRP A 29 -1.78 6.84 -12.55
C TRP A 29 -0.67 7.82 -12.93
N GLU A 30 0.47 7.29 -13.29
CA GLU A 30 1.60 8.12 -13.68
C GLU A 30 1.25 9.03 -14.84
N THR A 31 0.45 8.56 -15.78
CA THR A 31 0.06 9.37 -16.91
C THR A 31 -1.32 9.98 -16.75
N GLU A 32 -2.21 9.29 -16.05
CA GLU A 32 -3.58 9.76 -15.97
C GLU A 32 -3.86 10.77 -14.86
N ASP A 33 -3.21 10.64 -13.73
CA ASP A 33 -3.51 11.54 -12.63
C ASP A 33 -2.39 11.50 -11.60
N ARG A 34 -1.46 12.38 -11.73
CA ARG A 34 -0.31 12.38 -10.84
C ARG A 34 -0.63 12.74 -9.41
N LYS A 35 -1.72 13.44 -9.19
CA LYS A 35 -2.14 13.73 -7.83
C LYS A 35 -2.55 12.46 -7.14
N THR A 36 -3.25 11.59 -7.85
CA THR A 36 -3.65 10.31 -7.29
C THR A 36 -2.43 9.45 -7.03
N LEU A 37 -1.46 9.48 -7.92
CA LEU A 37 -0.23 8.75 -7.69
C LEU A 37 0.46 9.21 -6.42
N LYS A 38 0.50 10.51 -6.20
CA LYS A 38 1.10 11.05 -5.01
C LYS A 38 0.39 10.55 -3.76
N LYS A 39 -0.92 10.49 -3.81
CA LYS A 39 -1.69 10.00 -2.71
C LYS A 39 -1.38 8.53 -2.43
N ILE A 40 -1.27 7.73 -3.49
CA ILE A 40 -0.92 6.33 -3.37
C ILE A 40 0.45 6.18 -2.72
N ASN A 41 1.42 6.95 -3.16
CA ASN A 41 2.75 6.89 -2.60
C ASN A 41 2.76 7.25 -1.12
N LYS A 42 1.93 8.21 -0.75
CA LYS A 42 1.81 8.60 0.64
C LYS A 42 1.22 7.47 1.48
N LEU A 43 0.24 6.77 0.92
CA LEU A 43 -0.34 5.64 1.62
C LEU A 43 0.69 4.54 1.80
N ILE A 44 1.48 4.27 0.79
CA ILE A 44 2.51 3.24 0.88
C ILE A 44 3.54 3.61 1.96
N GLU A 45 3.93 4.87 2.00
CA GLU A 45 4.85 5.31 3.04
C GLU A 45 4.25 5.11 4.42
N ASP A 46 2.97 5.42 4.56
CA ASP A 46 2.32 5.25 5.84
C ASP A 46 2.22 3.78 6.23
N ILE A 47 2.00 2.91 5.26
CA ILE A 47 2.00 1.48 5.53
C ILE A 47 3.35 1.03 6.05
N CYS A 48 4.42 1.54 5.48
CA CYS A 48 5.75 1.17 5.93
C CYS A 48 5.99 1.57 7.38
N ARG A 49 5.36 2.65 7.82
CA ARG A 49 5.53 3.09 9.18
C ARG A 49 4.57 2.45 10.14
N ASN A 50 3.33 2.37 9.75
CA ASN A 50 2.26 2.02 10.68
C ASN A 50 1.60 0.68 10.43
N GLY A 51 1.94 0.02 9.35
CA GLY A 51 1.44 -1.32 9.10
C GLY A 51 -0.06 -1.37 8.89
N LYS A 52 -0.74 -1.90 9.87
CA LYS A 52 -2.18 -2.14 9.75
C LYS A 52 -3.01 -1.00 10.30
N GLU A 53 -2.38 0.09 10.66
CA GLU A 53 -3.08 1.27 11.15
C GLU A 53 -2.65 2.46 10.34
N GLY A 54 -3.32 3.57 10.47
CA GLY A 54 -2.89 4.78 9.81
C GLY A 54 -3.94 5.37 8.91
N ILE A 55 -3.49 6.15 7.94
CA ILE A 55 -4.42 6.92 7.09
C ILE A 55 -5.08 6.02 6.06
N GLY A 56 -6.17 6.49 5.50
CA GLY A 56 -6.86 5.76 4.44
C GLY A 56 -7.78 4.67 4.93
N LYS A 57 -8.13 4.68 6.18
CA LYS A 57 -9.06 3.69 6.75
C LYS A 57 -8.68 2.25 6.44
N PRO A 58 -7.56 1.78 6.98
CA PRO A 58 -7.13 0.41 6.72
C PRO A 58 -8.19 -0.60 7.13
N GLU A 59 -8.40 -1.56 6.29
CA GLU A 59 -9.43 -2.55 6.52
C GLU A 59 -8.95 -3.93 6.07
N ALA A 60 -9.10 -4.93 6.92
CA ALA A 60 -8.71 -6.28 6.56
C ALA A 60 -9.73 -6.87 5.60
N LEU A 61 -9.25 -7.58 4.62
CA LEU A 61 -10.13 -8.19 3.63
C LEU A 61 -10.36 -9.65 3.97
N SER A 62 -11.38 -10.22 3.35
CA SER A 62 -11.72 -11.59 3.63
C SER A 62 -11.90 -12.36 2.33
N GLY A 63 -12.38 -13.59 2.43
CA GLY A 63 -12.63 -14.40 1.26
C GLY A 63 -11.36 -14.69 0.50
N ASN A 64 -11.40 -14.47 -0.79
CA ASN A 64 -10.25 -14.73 -1.64
C ASN A 64 -9.06 -13.85 -1.32
N LEU A 65 -9.30 -12.75 -0.65
CA LEU A 65 -8.21 -11.87 -0.29
C LEU A 65 -7.93 -11.84 1.20
N ALA A 66 -8.28 -12.92 1.88
CA ALA A 66 -7.92 -13.02 3.30
C ALA A 66 -6.40 -12.86 3.43
N GLY A 67 -5.99 -12.06 4.39
CA GLY A 67 -4.57 -11.77 4.57
C GLY A 67 -4.14 -10.47 3.92
N TYR A 68 -4.97 -9.94 3.04
CA TYR A 68 -4.70 -8.64 2.44
C TYR A 68 -5.48 -7.56 3.16
N TRP A 69 -5.10 -6.33 2.92
CA TRP A 69 -5.70 -5.14 3.52
C TRP A 69 -5.99 -4.13 2.44
N SER A 70 -6.91 -3.23 2.70
CA SER A 70 -7.14 -2.15 1.76
C SER A 70 -7.03 -0.81 2.46
N ARG A 71 -6.67 0.20 1.70
CA ARG A 71 -6.74 1.57 2.16
C ARG A 71 -7.40 2.39 1.06
N ARG A 72 -8.15 3.40 1.46
CA ARG A 72 -8.85 4.24 0.50
C ARG A 72 -7.90 5.21 -0.16
N ILE A 73 -7.91 5.25 -1.48
CA ILE A 73 -7.19 6.24 -2.23
C ILE A 73 -8.12 7.42 -2.44
N ASN A 74 -9.34 7.10 -2.85
CA ASN A 74 -10.41 8.08 -3.01
C ASN A 74 -11.72 7.30 -2.92
N ASP A 75 -12.83 7.88 -3.33
CA ASP A 75 -14.12 7.21 -3.21
C ASP A 75 -14.21 5.94 -4.04
N LYS A 76 -13.52 5.90 -5.16
CA LYS A 76 -13.60 4.80 -6.06
C LYS A 76 -12.47 3.82 -5.97
N ASP A 77 -11.31 4.25 -5.66
CA ASP A 77 -10.11 3.43 -5.79
C ASP A 77 -9.54 3.02 -4.46
N ARG A 78 -9.02 1.82 -4.41
CA ARG A 78 -8.43 1.26 -3.20
C ARG A 78 -7.03 0.74 -3.46
N LEU A 79 -6.20 0.84 -2.44
CA LEU A 79 -4.87 0.26 -2.46
C LEU A 79 -4.98 -1.07 -1.73
N ILE A 80 -4.71 -2.16 -2.42
CA ILE A 80 -4.79 -3.49 -1.84
C ILE A 80 -3.39 -4.01 -1.61
N TYR A 81 -3.10 -4.39 -0.38
CA TYR A 81 -1.74 -4.76 -0.03
C TYR A 81 -1.69 -5.79 1.07
N LYS A 82 -0.51 -6.35 1.28
CA LYS A 82 -0.25 -7.14 2.47
C LYS A 82 1.19 -6.86 2.88
N ILE A 83 1.52 -7.16 4.12
CA ILE A 83 2.86 -6.86 4.61
C ILE A 83 3.43 -8.07 5.34
N ASP A 84 4.74 -8.16 5.34
CA ASP A 84 5.41 -9.10 6.22
C ASP A 84 6.55 -8.31 6.86
N GLU A 85 7.51 -9.00 7.45
CA GLU A 85 8.57 -8.33 8.17
C GLU A 85 9.35 -7.33 7.36
N ASN A 86 9.58 -7.62 6.13
CA ASN A 86 10.47 -6.81 5.31
C ASN A 86 9.84 -6.20 4.08
N ASN A 87 8.62 -6.55 3.76
CA ASN A 87 8.05 -6.15 2.49
C ASN A 87 6.62 -5.67 2.57
N VAL A 88 6.30 -4.72 1.72
CA VAL A 88 4.92 -4.34 1.46
C VAL A 88 4.63 -4.83 0.05
N TYR A 89 3.63 -5.66 -0.08
CA TYR A 89 3.25 -6.20 -1.40
C TYR A 89 2.03 -5.44 -1.89
N ILE A 90 2.13 -4.80 -3.03
CA ILE A 90 1.04 -4.02 -3.61
C ILE A 90 0.36 -4.88 -4.67
N LEU A 91 -0.85 -5.29 -4.39
CA LEU A 91 -1.59 -6.13 -5.32
C LEU A 91 -2.32 -5.30 -6.35
N ALA A 92 -2.85 -4.19 -5.95
CA ALA A 92 -3.62 -3.33 -6.83
C ALA A 92 -3.71 -1.94 -6.24
N CYS A 93 -3.87 -0.93 -7.06
CA CYS A 93 -4.10 0.41 -6.57
C CYS A 93 -5.03 1.17 -7.50
N ARG A 94 -6.04 0.49 -8.00
CA ARG A 94 -7.03 1.08 -8.85
C ARG A 94 -8.31 0.27 -8.67
N TYR A 95 -9.45 0.92 -8.81
CA TYR A 95 -10.75 0.30 -8.66
C TYR A 95 -11.07 -0.10 -7.22
N HIS A 96 -12.31 -0.26 -7.00
CA HIS A 96 -12.81 -0.71 -5.73
C HIS A 96 -12.92 -2.21 -5.79
N TYR A 97 -12.44 -2.88 -4.71
CA TYR A 97 -12.39 -4.23 -4.78
C TYR A 97 -13.38 -4.89 -3.98
N SER A 98 -14.50 -4.71 -3.92
CA SER A 98 -15.29 -5.31 -3.02
C SER A 98 -16.22 -6.24 -3.60
N ASP A 99 -16.42 -6.17 -4.75
CA ASP A 99 -17.35 -6.86 -5.23
C ASP A 99 -17.10 -8.13 -5.58
N LYS A 100 -16.52 -8.75 -5.11
CA LYS A 100 -16.36 -9.94 -5.53
C LYS A 100 -16.78 -10.77 -4.73
#